data_c38b56bebdbd3cecf3f7e52d772b63f9
#
_entry.id   c38b56bebdbd3cecf3f7e52d772b63f9
#
_cell.length_a   1.000
_cell.length_b   1.000
_cell.length_c   1.000
_cell.angle_alpha   90.00
_cell.angle_beta   90.00
_cell.angle_gamma   90.00
#
_symmetry.space_group_name_H-M   'P 1'
#
loop_
_entity.id
_entity.type
_entity.pdbx_description
1 polymer ?
#
loop_
_entity_poly.entity_id
_entity_poly.type
_entity_poly.pdbx_seq_one_letter_code
_entity_poly.pdbx_strand_id
1 'polypeptide(L)'
;VARIRIEHFGPVKLFDEEITDVTVLIGPQASGKSTISKLIFFFQSIPDEWVNYLLSVRQTEENNPFFEFNKRLRRKFVGYFGTTKHMKPFHIRYEYDVEKFVRLDLKDGYVQIHFSDPLKREIQENFKHVVQMKKEMQYEEQQLDDFWNVSSWKVRQQNVLEKVKAAITEVFGDSKTPIFIPAGRSLVATLSDQLQDINPQQLDVLTEQFIERINLLKKMFSHSFEEIIEDRKKFSTEKIDFEAIRLAIKMIEGVMKGKYMFSDYGERIFFNEREYTKLKFSSSGQQEVVWILLLIFTIILERQRVFMVIEEPEAHLYPNAQKEMVALFALLLNVTNSTLVITTHSPYILSA
;
A
#
# COMPACT_ATOMS: atom_id res chain seq x y z
N VAL A 1 -10.67 17.07 2.37
CA VAL A 1 -11.09 15.64 2.34
C VAL A 1 -11.08 15.20 0.89
N ALA A 2 -10.47 14.06 0.60
CA ALA A 2 -10.45 13.52 -0.76
C ALA A 2 -11.85 13.03 -1.15
N ARG A 3 -12.18 13.10 -2.45
CA ARG A 3 -13.48 12.66 -2.99
C ARG A 3 -13.28 11.88 -4.27
N ILE A 4 -14.07 10.85 -4.47
CA ILE A 4 -14.08 10.08 -5.71
C ILE A 4 -15.47 10.04 -6.33
N ARG A 5 -15.55 10.34 -7.62
CA ARG A 5 -16.75 10.18 -8.43
C ARG A 5 -16.47 9.22 -9.57
N ILE A 6 -17.30 8.19 -9.70
CA ILE A 6 -17.19 7.12 -10.70
C ILE A 6 -18.50 7.04 -11.44
N GLU A 7 -18.45 7.14 -12.76
CA GLU A 7 -19.61 7.00 -13.65
C GLU A 7 -19.33 5.92 -14.69
N HIS A 8 -20.22 4.93 -14.77
CA HIS A 8 -20.25 3.86 -15.79
C HIS A 8 -18.96 3.03 -15.89
N PHE A 9 -18.30 2.72 -14.77
CA PHE A 9 -17.09 1.90 -14.77
C PHE A 9 -17.38 0.48 -14.24
N GLY A 10 -17.23 -0.54 -15.07
CA GLY A 10 -17.54 -1.93 -14.71
C GLY A 10 -18.98 -2.08 -14.21
N PRO A 11 -19.20 -2.68 -13.04
CA PRO A 11 -20.53 -2.81 -12.43
C PRO A 11 -21.04 -1.50 -11.79
N VAL A 12 -20.19 -0.48 -11.63
CA VAL A 12 -20.53 0.77 -10.97
C VAL A 12 -21.21 1.72 -11.95
N LYS A 13 -22.49 2.03 -11.72
CA LYS A 13 -23.23 3.00 -12.54
C LYS A 13 -22.91 4.43 -12.12
N LEU A 14 -23.00 4.70 -10.83
CA LEU A 14 -22.65 5.97 -10.18
C LEU A 14 -22.20 5.70 -8.76
N PHE A 15 -21.08 6.28 -8.38
CA PHE A 15 -20.59 6.36 -7.01
C PHE A 15 -19.97 7.74 -6.83
N ASP A 16 -20.31 8.46 -5.78
CA ASP A 16 -19.83 9.81 -5.53
C ASP A 16 -19.77 10.04 -4.02
N GLU A 17 -18.59 9.85 -3.44
CA GLU A 17 -18.39 9.87 -1.99
C GLU A 17 -17.04 10.47 -1.58
N GLU A 18 -17.01 11.01 -0.36
CA GLU A 18 -15.78 11.45 0.30
C GLU A 18 -15.04 10.25 0.90
N ILE A 19 -13.70 10.31 0.86
CA ILE A 19 -12.82 9.31 1.46
C ILE A 19 -12.35 9.86 2.80
N THR A 20 -12.90 9.31 3.87
CA THR A 20 -12.59 9.68 5.26
C THR A 20 -11.48 8.80 5.84
N ASP A 21 -11.09 9.04 7.10
CA ASP A 21 -10.06 8.22 7.78
C ASP A 21 -10.43 6.74 7.82
N VAL A 22 -11.73 6.44 7.91
CA VAL A 22 -12.27 5.08 7.76
C VAL A 22 -13.42 5.10 6.75
N THR A 23 -13.24 4.39 5.66
CA THR A 23 -14.28 4.21 4.63
C THR A 23 -14.63 2.74 4.51
N VAL A 24 -15.88 2.39 4.74
CA VAL A 24 -16.37 0.99 4.65
C VAL A 24 -17.32 0.85 3.45
N LEU A 25 -16.91 0.02 2.50
CA LEU A 25 -17.71 -0.34 1.33
C LEU A 25 -18.44 -1.65 1.61
N ILE A 26 -19.74 -1.58 1.88
CA ILE A 26 -20.59 -2.73 2.13
C ILE A 26 -21.62 -2.91 1.02
N GLY A 27 -21.98 -4.14 0.73
CA GLY A 27 -23.01 -4.45 -0.27
C GLY A 27 -22.95 -5.91 -0.73
N PRO A 28 -23.90 -6.35 -1.56
CA PRO A 28 -23.93 -7.71 -2.08
C PRO A 28 -22.69 -8.03 -2.94
N GLN A 29 -22.51 -9.31 -3.21
CA GLN A 29 -21.48 -9.78 -4.12
C GLN A 29 -21.67 -9.16 -5.51
N ALA A 30 -20.55 -8.90 -6.22
CA ALA A 30 -20.54 -8.29 -7.57
C ALA A 30 -21.15 -6.88 -7.66
N SER A 31 -21.33 -6.16 -6.56
CA SER A 31 -21.85 -4.77 -6.55
C SER A 31 -20.82 -3.70 -6.92
N GLY A 32 -19.57 -4.08 -7.16
CA GLY A 32 -18.49 -3.14 -7.53
C GLY A 32 -17.60 -2.68 -6.40
N LYS A 33 -17.72 -3.21 -5.18
CA LYS A 33 -16.88 -2.83 -4.03
C LYS A 33 -15.39 -2.93 -4.34
N SER A 34 -14.92 -4.06 -4.87
CA SER A 34 -13.52 -4.25 -5.26
C SER A 34 -13.09 -3.34 -6.42
N THR A 35 -14.02 -2.99 -7.31
CA THR A 35 -13.75 -2.01 -8.37
C THR A 35 -13.52 -0.62 -7.79
N ILE A 36 -14.37 -0.21 -6.84
CA ILE A 36 -14.27 1.09 -6.15
C ILE A 36 -12.99 1.14 -5.30
N SER A 37 -12.71 0.10 -4.50
CA SER A 37 -11.52 0.04 -3.65
C SER A 37 -10.21 0.10 -4.46
N LYS A 38 -10.14 -0.63 -5.58
CA LYS A 38 -9.01 -0.59 -6.52
C LYS A 38 -8.84 0.76 -7.20
N LEU A 39 -9.94 1.46 -7.53
CA LEU A 39 -9.88 2.82 -8.07
C LEU A 39 -9.36 3.82 -7.03
N ILE A 40 -9.86 3.77 -5.81
CA ILE A 40 -9.37 4.60 -4.71
C ILE A 40 -7.86 4.37 -4.53
N PHE A 41 -7.44 3.10 -4.48
CA PHE A 41 -6.03 2.74 -4.36
C PHE A 41 -5.19 3.23 -5.55
N PHE A 42 -5.70 3.13 -6.76
CA PHE A 42 -5.03 3.64 -7.96
C PHE A 42 -4.70 5.12 -7.81
N PHE A 43 -5.66 5.96 -7.45
CA PHE A 43 -5.43 7.39 -7.28
C PHE A 43 -4.51 7.71 -6.12
N GLN A 44 -4.63 7.02 -5.00
CA GLN A 44 -3.75 7.17 -3.84
C GLN A 44 -2.30 6.71 -4.11
N SER A 45 -2.10 5.88 -5.12
CA SER A 45 -0.77 5.45 -5.55
C SER A 45 -0.12 6.34 -6.62
N ILE A 46 -0.80 7.37 -7.12
CA ILE A 46 -0.25 8.31 -8.11
C ILE A 46 0.95 9.10 -7.55
N PRO A 47 0.93 9.62 -6.31
CA PRO A 47 2.11 10.26 -5.71
C PRO A 47 3.35 9.36 -5.69
N ASP A 48 3.21 8.10 -5.29
CA ASP A 48 4.33 7.15 -5.29
C ASP A 48 4.83 6.84 -6.71
N GLU A 49 3.92 6.75 -7.69
CA GLU A 49 4.32 6.60 -9.10
C GLU A 49 5.06 7.82 -9.61
N TRP A 50 4.70 9.02 -9.12
CA TRP A 50 5.44 10.24 -9.42
C TRP A 50 6.84 10.23 -8.81
N VAL A 51 7.00 9.79 -7.54
CA VAL A 51 8.33 9.55 -6.92
C VAL A 51 9.17 8.63 -7.79
N ASN A 52 8.61 7.47 -8.16
CA ASN A 52 9.32 6.46 -8.96
C ASN A 52 9.71 7.00 -10.34
N TYR A 53 8.83 7.81 -10.96
CA TYR A 53 9.14 8.49 -12.20
C TYR A 53 10.30 9.47 -12.01
N LEU A 54 10.22 10.37 -11.04
CA LEU A 54 11.26 11.35 -10.75
C LEU A 54 12.62 10.70 -10.47
N LEU A 55 12.64 9.59 -9.72
CA LEU A 55 13.87 8.85 -9.43
C LEU A 55 14.49 8.25 -10.70
N SER A 56 13.67 7.83 -11.67
CA SER A 56 14.11 7.20 -12.93
C SER A 56 14.51 8.17 -14.04
N VAL A 57 14.10 9.45 -13.94
CA VAL A 57 14.39 10.47 -14.96
C VAL A 57 15.88 10.75 -15.04
N ARG A 58 16.41 10.72 -16.26
CA ARG A 58 17.79 11.16 -16.56
C ARG A 58 17.84 12.67 -16.73
N GLN A 59 18.96 13.27 -16.40
CA GLN A 59 19.15 14.73 -16.37
C GLN A 59 19.05 15.42 -17.74
N THR A 60 19.16 14.66 -18.81
CA THR A 60 19.06 15.15 -20.19
C THR A 60 17.64 15.29 -20.72
N GLU A 61 16.62 14.83 -19.97
CA GLU A 61 15.24 14.92 -20.36
C GLU A 61 14.69 16.30 -19.98
N GLU A 62 14.75 17.24 -20.90
CA GLU A 62 14.33 18.65 -20.71
C GLU A 62 12.82 18.89 -20.88
N ASN A 63 12.02 17.87 -21.22
CA ASN A 63 10.70 18.09 -21.75
C ASN A 63 9.56 17.67 -20.83
N ASN A 64 8.37 18.06 -21.21
CA ASN A 64 7.10 17.88 -20.55
C ASN A 64 6.95 16.48 -19.88
N PRO A 65 6.96 16.38 -18.55
CA PRO A 65 6.92 15.10 -17.83
C PRO A 65 5.64 14.30 -18.08
N PHE A 66 4.56 14.97 -18.51
CA PHE A 66 3.24 14.35 -18.61
C PHE A 66 3.13 13.26 -19.67
N PHE A 67 3.94 13.28 -20.73
CA PHE A 67 3.87 12.22 -21.74
C PHE A 67 4.25 10.86 -21.15
N GLU A 68 5.43 10.76 -20.55
CA GLU A 68 5.90 9.50 -19.96
C GLU A 68 5.14 9.16 -18.66
N PHE A 69 4.81 10.16 -17.87
CA PHE A 69 4.02 9.94 -16.64
C PHE A 69 2.62 9.41 -16.94
N ASN A 70 1.89 10.00 -17.88
CA ASN A 70 0.60 9.47 -18.33
C ASN A 70 0.70 8.07 -18.90
N LYS A 71 1.77 7.75 -19.63
CA LYS A 71 2.02 6.40 -20.15
C LYS A 71 2.22 5.38 -19.01
N ARG A 72 2.95 5.74 -17.95
CA ARG A 72 3.12 4.92 -16.75
C ARG A 72 1.78 4.70 -16.04
N LEU A 73 1.01 5.77 -15.83
CA LEU A 73 -0.30 5.68 -15.18
C LEU A 73 -1.30 4.84 -15.98
N ARG A 74 -1.31 4.97 -17.33
CA ARG A 74 -2.14 4.10 -18.19
C ARG A 74 -1.75 2.64 -18.07
N ARG A 75 -0.44 2.34 -18.04
CA ARG A 75 0.06 0.96 -17.87
C ARG A 75 -0.37 0.41 -16.50
N LYS A 76 -0.25 1.20 -15.44
CA LYS A 76 -0.71 0.85 -14.11
C LYS A 76 -2.21 0.60 -14.06
N PHE A 77 -3.02 1.46 -14.67
CA PHE A 77 -4.47 1.30 -14.78
C PHE A 77 -4.84 -0.01 -15.49
N VAL A 78 -4.21 -0.29 -16.62
CA VAL A 78 -4.41 -1.55 -17.37
C VAL A 78 -3.96 -2.76 -16.54
N GLY A 79 -2.90 -2.63 -15.75
CA GLY A 79 -2.45 -3.67 -14.82
C GLY A 79 -3.51 -4.02 -13.75
N TYR A 80 -4.27 -3.03 -13.28
CA TYR A 80 -5.30 -3.23 -12.25
C TYR A 80 -6.64 -3.69 -12.79
N PHE A 81 -7.02 -3.24 -13.98
CA PHE A 81 -8.38 -3.40 -14.53
C PHE A 81 -8.44 -4.17 -15.85
N GLY A 82 -7.30 -4.55 -16.40
CA GLY A 82 -7.23 -5.20 -17.71
C GLY A 82 -7.36 -4.21 -18.88
N THR A 83 -7.53 -4.77 -20.07
CA THR A 83 -7.64 -3.97 -21.31
C THR A 83 -8.95 -3.19 -21.36
N THR A 84 -8.91 -1.96 -21.82
CA THR A 84 -10.07 -1.05 -21.85
C THR A 84 -10.81 -1.01 -23.18
N LYS A 85 -10.31 -1.70 -24.22
CA LYS A 85 -10.85 -1.66 -25.58
C LYS A 85 -12.33 -2.10 -25.71
N HIS A 86 -12.75 -3.00 -24.81
CA HIS A 86 -14.11 -3.56 -24.77
C HIS A 86 -15.04 -2.83 -23.80
N MET A 87 -14.50 -1.87 -23.04
CA MET A 87 -15.28 -1.15 -22.03
C MET A 87 -16.14 -0.07 -22.67
N LYS A 88 -17.30 0.18 -22.07
CA LYS A 88 -18.12 1.34 -22.40
C LYS A 88 -17.45 2.63 -21.94
N PRO A 89 -17.77 3.79 -22.54
CA PRO A 89 -17.30 5.08 -22.06
C PRO A 89 -17.61 5.24 -20.57
N PHE A 90 -16.61 5.66 -19.82
CA PHE A 90 -16.71 5.93 -18.40
C PHE A 90 -16.07 7.27 -18.06
N HIS A 91 -16.43 7.78 -16.92
CA HIS A 91 -15.85 9.00 -16.33
C HIS A 91 -15.53 8.76 -14.87
N ILE A 92 -14.27 9.02 -14.47
CA ILE A 92 -13.82 8.87 -13.09
C ILE A 92 -13.04 10.12 -12.71
N ARG A 93 -13.40 10.73 -11.58
CA ARG A 93 -12.73 11.90 -11.05
C ARG A 93 -12.35 11.66 -9.60
N TYR A 94 -11.10 11.93 -9.27
CA TYR A 94 -10.57 11.89 -7.92
C TYR A 94 -10.02 13.26 -7.53
N GLU A 95 -10.55 13.80 -6.45
CA GLU A 95 -10.16 15.09 -5.89
C GLU A 95 -9.28 14.86 -4.67
N TYR A 96 -8.05 15.34 -4.70
CA TYR A 96 -7.16 15.38 -3.54
C TYR A 96 -7.57 16.51 -2.60
N ASP A 97 -7.98 17.65 -3.20
CA ASP A 97 -8.60 18.81 -2.55
C ASP A 97 -9.58 19.50 -3.53
N VAL A 98 -10.09 20.67 -3.16
CA VAL A 98 -11.10 21.42 -3.93
C VAL A 98 -10.62 21.80 -5.34
N GLU A 99 -9.31 22.05 -5.52
CA GLU A 99 -8.74 22.53 -6.79
C GLU A 99 -7.89 21.47 -7.49
N LYS A 100 -7.39 20.46 -6.74
CA LYS A 100 -6.45 19.44 -7.23
C LYS A 100 -7.15 18.14 -7.48
N PHE A 101 -7.32 17.78 -8.74
CA PHE A 101 -7.95 16.51 -9.12
C PHE A 101 -7.24 15.84 -10.31
N VAL A 102 -7.46 14.55 -10.41
CA VAL A 102 -7.14 13.72 -11.57
C VAL A 102 -8.43 13.12 -12.11
N ARG A 103 -8.62 13.19 -13.42
CA ARG A 103 -9.77 12.65 -14.13
C ARG A 103 -9.34 11.62 -15.16
N LEU A 104 -10.09 10.54 -15.25
CA LEU A 104 -9.94 9.48 -16.26
C LEU A 104 -11.18 9.42 -17.11
N ASP A 105 -11.00 9.49 -18.41
CA ASP A 105 -12.05 9.33 -19.41
C ASP A 105 -11.66 8.22 -20.38
N LEU A 106 -12.62 7.40 -20.85
CA LEU A 106 -12.39 6.46 -21.92
C LEU A 106 -12.78 7.08 -23.27
N LYS A 107 -11.81 7.22 -24.16
CA LYS A 107 -12.03 7.70 -25.53
C LYS A 107 -11.34 6.77 -26.52
N ASP A 108 -12.08 6.31 -27.51
CA ASP A 108 -11.59 5.42 -28.58
C ASP A 108 -10.89 4.14 -28.03
N GLY A 109 -11.40 3.60 -26.91
CA GLY A 109 -10.84 2.42 -26.24
C GLY A 109 -9.59 2.68 -25.41
N TYR A 110 -9.13 3.94 -25.30
CA TYR A 110 -7.95 4.32 -24.54
C TYR A 110 -8.30 5.25 -23.37
N VAL A 111 -7.68 5.01 -22.22
CA VAL A 111 -7.82 5.88 -21.05
C VAL A 111 -7.07 7.19 -21.26
N GLN A 112 -7.81 8.29 -21.21
CA GLN A 112 -7.26 9.64 -21.18
C GLN A 112 -7.12 10.09 -19.73
N ILE A 113 -5.97 10.63 -19.35
CA ILE A 113 -5.67 11.09 -17.99
C ILE A 113 -5.52 12.61 -18.01
N HIS A 114 -6.33 13.29 -17.22
CA HIS A 114 -6.35 14.73 -17.12
C HIS A 114 -6.08 15.15 -15.67
N PHE A 115 -5.12 16.03 -15.50
CA PHE A 115 -4.85 16.73 -14.23
C PHE A 115 -5.48 18.11 -14.27
N SER A 116 -5.98 18.59 -13.14
CA SER A 116 -6.40 20.00 -13.02
C SER A 116 -5.23 20.95 -13.29
N ASP A 117 -5.53 22.18 -13.71
CA ASP A 117 -4.48 23.14 -14.03
C ASP A 117 -3.58 23.51 -12.83
N PRO A 118 -4.12 23.67 -11.59
CA PRO A 118 -3.27 23.82 -10.41
C PRO A 118 -2.31 22.65 -10.23
N LEU A 119 -2.83 21.42 -10.27
CA LEU A 119 -2.03 20.21 -10.09
C LEU A 119 -0.96 20.04 -11.19
N LYS A 120 -1.30 20.37 -12.46
CA LYS A 120 -0.32 20.37 -13.56
C LYS A 120 0.85 21.33 -13.32
N ARG A 121 0.55 22.54 -12.86
CA ARG A 121 1.58 23.56 -12.58
C ARG A 121 2.52 23.08 -11.49
N GLU A 122 1.98 22.62 -10.39
CA GLU A 122 2.80 22.12 -9.27
C GLU A 122 3.64 20.89 -9.66
N ILE A 123 3.10 19.94 -10.42
CA ILE A 123 3.84 18.82 -10.97
C ILE A 123 4.99 19.29 -11.86
N GLN A 124 4.77 20.29 -12.72
CA GLN A 124 5.82 20.81 -13.60
C GLN A 124 6.92 21.56 -12.82
N GLU A 125 6.54 22.35 -11.81
CA GLU A 125 7.50 23.05 -10.94
C GLU A 125 8.32 22.05 -10.12
N ASN A 126 7.66 21.05 -9.55
CA ASN A 126 8.30 19.96 -8.82
C ASN A 126 9.30 19.19 -9.71
N PHE A 127 8.91 18.89 -10.95
CA PHE A 127 9.79 18.23 -11.92
C PHE A 127 11.07 19.05 -12.18
N LYS A 128 10.92 20.34 -12.49
CA LYS A 128 12.05 21.24 -12.74
C LYS A 128 12.99 21.32 -11.53
N HIS A 129 12.42 21.46 -10.34
CA HIS A 129 13.19 21.51 -9.09
C HIS A 129 13.98 20.24 -8.85
N VAL A 130 13.36 19.06 -9.00
CA VAL A 130 14.04 17.79 -8.80
C VAL A 130 15.11 17.53 -9.85
N VAL A 131 14.87 17.86 -11.12
CA VAL A 131 15.87 17.74 -12.20
C VAL A 131 17.07 18.65 -11.93
N GLN A 132 16.82 19.90 -11.50
CA GLN A 132 17.87 20.83 -11.14
C GLN A 132 18.71 20.35 -9.94
N MET A 133 18.04 19.88 -8.89
CA MET A 133 18.70 19.29 -7.72
C MET A 133 19.60 18.11 -8.09
N LYS A 134 19.16 17.23 -9.00
CA LYS A 134 19.96 16.10 -9.49
C LYS A 134 21.19 16.57 -10.27
N LYS A 135 21.07 17.63 -11.08
CA LYS A 135 22.20 18.22 -11.83
C LYS A 135 23.26 18.78 -10.87
N GLU A 136 22.82 19.50 -9.84
CA GLU A 136 23.73 20.08 -8.83
C GLU A 136 24.48 19.00 -8.05
N MET A 137 23.80 17.94 -7.65
CA MET A 137 24.42 16.81 -6.95
C MET A 137 25.46 16.08 -7.81
N GLN A 138 25.19 15.88 -9.10
CA GLN A 138 26.16 15.25 -10.00
C GLN A 138 27.38 16.13 -10.24
N TYR A 139 27.19 17.44 -10.30
CA TYR A 139 28.31 18.38 -10.42
C TYR A 139 29.21 18.33 -9.19
N GLU A 140 28.63 18.25 -7.98
CA GLU A 140 29.37 18.05 -6.74
C GLU A 140 30.11 16.70 -6.69
N GLU A 141 29.50 15.63 -7.22
CA GLU A 141 30.14 14.30 -7.30
C GLU A 141 31.37 14.29 -8.20
N GLN A 142 31.36 15.03 -9.32
CA GLN A 142 32.49 15.12 -10.22
C GLN A 142 33.69 15.91 -9.66
N GLN A 143 33.47 16.73 -8.62
CA GLN A 143 34.48 17.52 -7.95
C GLN A 143 35.14 16.82 -6.76
N LEU A 144 34.56 15.72 -6.26
CA LEU A 144 35.07 14.96 -5.12
C LEU A 144 35.87 13.77 -5.61
N ASP A 145 37.15 13.72 -5.22
CA ASP A 145 38.09 12.64 -5.55
C ASP A 145 37.57 11.25 -5.13
N ASP A 146 37.79 10.27 -5.99
CA ASP A 146 37.13 8.94 -6.07
C ASP A 146 37.37 7.96 -4.92
N PHE A 147 38.02 8.28 -3.81
CA PHE A 147 38.60 7.23 -2.98
C PHE A 147 37.84 6.83 -1.68
N TRP A 148 36.74 7.47 -1.26
CA TRP A 148 36.20 7.23 0.10
C TRP A 148 34.68 7.05 0.23
N ASN A 149 33.87 6.54 -0.73
CA ASN A 149 32.45 6.87 -0.62
C ASN A 149 31.35 5.85 -0.93
N VAL A 150 31.44 4.59 -0.53
CA VAL A 150 30.24 3.71 -0.52
C VAL A 150 29.22 4.12 0.57
N SER A 151 29.70 4.58 1.72
CA SER A 151 28.83 5.04 2.83
C SER A 151 28.17 6.39 2.50
N SER A 152 28.91 7.32 1.92
CA SER A 152 28.37 8.63 1.55
C SER A 152 27.38 8.55 0.38
N TRP A 153 27.54 7.61 -0.56
CA TRP A 153 26.61 7.38 -1.65
C TRP A 153 25.22 6.94 -1.14
N LYS A 154 25.17 6.01 -0.19
CA LYS A 154 23.91 5.58 0.44
C LYS A 154 23.19 6.71 1.17
N VAL A 155 23.93 7.50 1.94
CA VAL A 155 23.39 8.66 2.67
C VAL A 155 22.85 9.70 1.69
N ARG A 156 23.53 9.95 0.58
CA ARG A 156 23.07 10.89 -0.46
C ARG A 156 21.82 10.41 -1.17
N GLN A 157 21.76 9.13 -1.56
CA GLN A 157 20.55 8.57 -2.16
C GLN A 157 19.34 8.69 -1.22
N GLN A 158 19.55 8.45 0.07
CA GLN A 158 18.50 8.62 1.07
C GLN A 158 18.06 10.07 1.20
N ASN A 159 19.00 11.02 1.22
CA ASN A 159 18.70 12.45 1.22
C ASN A 159 17.93 12.91 -0.03
N VAL A 160 18.27 12.40 -1.22
CA VAL A 160 17.50 12.65 -2.45
C VAL A 160 16.08 12.14 -2.31
N LEU A 161 15.93 10.92 -1.86
CA LEU A 161 14.62 10.30 -1.68
C LEU A 161 13.75 11.10 -0.69
N GLU A 162 14.32 11.52 0.43
CA GLU A 162 13.60 12.34 1.43
C GLU A 162 13.19 13.71 0.87
N LYS A 163 14.09 14.39 0.15
CA LYS A 163 13.77 15.67 -0.50
C LYS A 163 12.71 15.51 -1.59
N VAL A 164 12.79 14.46 -2.40
CA VAL A 164 11.77 14.14 -3.41
C VAL A 164 10.43 13.86 -2.75
N LYS A 165 10.39 13.07 -1.67
CA LYS A 165 9.15 12.80 -0.92
C LYS A 165 8.56 14.07 -0.29
N ALA A 166 9.40 14.92 0.31
CA ALA A 166 8.93 16.19 0.88
C ALA A 166 8.29 17.08 -0.20
N ALA A 167 8.95 17.23 -1.35
CA ALA A 167 8.43 18.01 -2.47
C ALA A 167 7.11 17.45 -3.04
N ILE A 168 6.88 16.13 -2.93
CA ILE A 168 5.62 15.51 -3.35
C ILE A 168 4.48 15.76 -2.38
N THR A 169 4.80 15.83 -1.09
CA THR A 169 3.81 16.22 -0.07
C THR A 169 3.26 17.65 -0.33
N GLU A 170 4.07 18.53 -0.88
CA GLU A 170 3.61 19.87 -1.31
C GLU A 170 2.62 19.80 -2.48
N VAL A 171 2.83 18.89 -3.43
CA VAL A 171 1.99 18.73 -4.64
C VAL A 171 0.65 18.07 -4.33
N PHE A 172 0.69 16.91 -3.68
CA PHE A 172 -0.48 16.03 -3.47
C PHE A 172 -1.08 16.13 -2.06
N GLY A 173 -0.50 16.98 -1.22
CA GLY A 173 -0.84 17.02 0.20
C GLY A 173 -0.15 15.91 0.97
N ASP A 174 -0.64 15.62 2.16
CA ASP A 174 -0.06 14.63 3.05
C ASP A 174 -0.16 13.21 2.46
N SER A 175 0.92 12.77 1.82
CA SER A 175 0.98 11.45 1.19
C SER A 175 1.25 10.36 2.23
N LYS A 176 0.30 9.46 2.38
CA LYS A 176 0.42 8.22 3.16
C LYS A 176 0.91 7.10 2.23
N THR A 177 1.75 6.19 2.74
CA THR A 177 2.21 5.05 1.94
C THR A 177 1.03 4.16 1.56
N PRO A 178 0.73 3.95 0.27
CA PRO A 178 -0.40 3.15 -0.15
C PRO A 178 -0.11 1.65 0.00
N ILE A 179 -1.05 0.92 0.60
CA ILE A 179 -0.98 -0.53 0.79
C ILE A 179 -2.30 -1.15 0.35
N PHE A 180 -2.25 -2.13 -0.53
CA PHE A 180 -3.41 -2.91 -0.93
C PHE A 180 -3.29 -4.34 -0.42
N ILE A 181 -4.33 -4.82 0.26
CA ILE A 181 -4.44 -6.18 0.76
C ILE A 181 -5.62 -6.85 0.05
N PRO A 182 -5.38 -7.75 -0.93
CA PRO A 182 -6.44 -8.38 -1.70
C PRO A 182 -7.24 -9.39 -0.86
N ALA A 183 -8.41 -9.78 -1.34
CA ALA A 183 -9.13 -10.95 -0.88
C ALA A 183 -8.40 -12.26 -1.30
N GLY A 184 -8.80 -13.41 -0.72
CA GLY A 184 -8.26 -14.72 -1.10
C GLY A 184 -6.82 -14.97 -0.64
N ARG A 185 -6.42 -14.39 0.48
CA ARG A 185 -5.08 -14.51 1.08
C ARG A 185 -4.71 -15.92 1.51
N SER A 186 -5.70 -16.79 1.74
CA SER A 186 -5.48 -18.23 2.01
C SER A 186 -4.76 -18.94 0.86
N LEU A 187 -5.01 -18.53 -0.39
CA LEU A 187 -4.26 -19.04 -1.54
C LEU A 187 -2.77 -18.70 -1.42
N VAL A 188 -2.46 -17.46 -1.05
CA VAL A 188 -1.07 -17.01 -0.84
C VAL A 188 -0.41 -17.80 0.30
N ALA A 189 -1.12 -18.04 1.39
CA ALA A 189 -0.62 -18.85 2.52
C ALA A 189 -0.42 -20.31 2.14
N THR A 190 -1.32 -20.89 1.34
CA THR A 190 -1.22 -22.29 0.87
C THR A 190 -0.05 -22.49 -0.08
N LEU A 191 0.18 -21.53 -0.97
CA LEU A 191 1.25 -21.58 -1.98
C LEU A 191 2.57 -20.96 -1.49
N SER A 192 2.66 -20.57 -0.21
CA SER A 192 3.79 -19.79 0.32
C SER A 192 5.17 -20.41 0.05
N ASP A 193 5.28 -21.74 0.08
CA ASP A 193 6.51 -22.45 -0.23
C ASP A 193 6.84 -22.48 -1.74
N GLN A 194 5.86 -22.20 -2.62
CA GLN A 194 5.94 -22.32 -4.08
C GLN A 194 5.85 -20.97 -4.79
N LEU A 195 5.63 -19.87 -4.05
CA LEU A 195 5.44 -18.53 -4.62
C LEU A 195 6.61 -18.08 -5.49
N GLN A 196 7.82 -18.58 -5.24
CA GLN A 196 9.01 -18.29 -6.04
C GLN A 196 8.98 -18.94 -7.44
N ASP A 197 8.21 -20.03 -7.59
CA ASP A 197 8.08 -20.80 -8.83
C ASP A 197 6.88 -20.35 -9.68
N ILE A 198 6.00 -19.53 -9.11
CA ILE A 198 4.82 -19.01 -9.84
C ILE A 198 5.29 -17.92 -10.82
N ASN A 199 4.91 -18.07 -12.10
CA ASN A 199 5.14 -17.03 -13.08
C ASN A 199 4.33 -15.77 -12.69
N PRO A 200 4.98 -14.62 -12.41
CA PRO A 200 4.29 -13.38 -12.02
C PRO A 200 3.18 -12.95 -12.99
N GLN A 201 3.31 -13.28 -14.28
CA GLN A 201 2.30 -12.97 -15.31
C GLN A 201 0.95 -13.69 -15.12
N GLN A 202 0.89 -14.67 -14.23
CA GLN A 202 -0.34 -15.41 -13.92
C GLN A 202 -1.15 -14.78 -12.77
N LEU A 203 -0.55 -13.82 -12.05
CA LEU A 203 -1.19 -13.12 -10.95
C LEU A 203 -1.63 -11.73 -11.41
N ASP A 204 -2.68 -11.20 -10.78
CA ASP A 204 -2.99 -9.78 -10.92
C ASP A 204 -1.93 -8.94 -10.18
N VAL A 205 -1.67 -7.74 -10.69
CA VAL A 205 -0.58 -6.87 -10.21
C VAL A 205 -0.69 -6.54 -8.72
N LEU A 206 -1.90 -6.41 -8.17
CA LEU A 206 -2.10 -6.08 -6.76
C LEU A 206 -1.78 -7.28 -5.85
N THR A 207 -2.13 -8.47 -6.29
CA THR A 207 -1.75 -9.72 -5.60
C THR A 207 -0.24 -9.93 -5.65
N GLU A 208 0.41 -9.68 -6.79
CA GLU A 208 1.87 -9.73 -6.93
C GLU A 208 2.55 -8.78 -5.96
N GLN A 209 2.15 -7.50 -5.93
CA GLN A 209 2.69 -6.50 -5.00
C GLN A 209 2.48 -6.89 -3.52
N PHE A 210 1.35 -7.51 -3.21
CA PHE A 210 1.08 -8.00 -1.87
C PHE A 210 2.03 -9.16 -1.49
N ILE A 211 2.26 -10.11 -2.39
CA ILE A 211 3.20 -11.23 -2.20
C ILE A 211 4.63 -10.72 -1.99
N GLU A 212 5.09 -9.76 -2.79
CA GLU A 212 6.40 -9.16 -2.62
C GLU A 212 6.56 -8.55 -1.22
N ARG A 213 5.54 -7.83 -0.76
CA ARG A 213 5.51 -7.24 0.58
C ARG A 213 5.57 -8.30 1.67
N ILE A 214 4.81 -9.39 1.54
CA ILE A 214 4.84 -10.52 2.47
C ILE A 214 6.24 -11.15 2.53
N ASN A 215 6.89 -11.35 1.39
CA ASN A 215 8.22 -11.96 1.33
C ASN A 215 9.29 -11.10 2.06
N LEU A 216 9.13 -9.78 2.06
CA LEU A 216 9.97 -8.90 2.87
C LEU A 216 9.65 -9.03 4.37
N LEU A 217 8.37 -9.10 4.73
CA LEU A 217 7.93 -9.25 6.11
C LEU A 217 8.35 -10.57 6.73
N LYS A 218 8.29 -11.69 6.00
CA LYS A 218 8.65 -13.03 6.51
C LYS A 218 10.01 -13.03 7.19
N LYS A 219 11.01 -12.37 6.59
CA LYS A 219 12.37 -12.31 7.13
C LYS A 219 12.44 -11.65 8.50
N MET A 220 11.59 -10.66 8.76
CA MET A 220 11.50 -10.00 10.06
C MET A 220 10.98 -10.96 11.14
N PHE A 221 10.01 -11.80 10.81
CA PHE A 221 9.40 -12.77 11.72
C PHE A 221 10.14 -14.12 11.83
N SER A 222 11.43 -14.15 11.49
CA SER A 222 12.36 -15.19 11.95
C SER A 222 12.73 -15.03 13.42
N HIS A 223 12.39 -13.90 14.02
CA HIS A 223 12.56 -13.54 15.42
C HIS A 223 11.19 -13.44 16.13
N SER A 224 11.18 -13.58 17.45
CA SER A 224 9.99 -13.33 18.25
C SER A 224 9.58 -11.86 18.23
N PHE A 225 8.33 -11.53 18.58
CA PHE A 225 7.91 -10.15 18.73
C PHE A 225 8.79 -9.36 19.70
N GLU A 226 9.21 -9.98 20.78
CA GLU A 226 10.07 -9.38 21.79
C GLU A 226 11.45 -9.03 21.22
N GLU A 227 12.06 -9.94 20.46
CA GLU A 227 13.35 -9.71 19.80
C GLU A 227 13.26 -8.60 18.74
N ILE A 228 12.20 -8.59 17.93
CA ILE A 228 11.94 -7.54 16.93
C ILE A 228 11.85 -6.16 17.61
N ILE A 229 11.13 -6.07 18.74
CA ILE A 229 11.00 -4.83 19.51
C ILE A 229 12.35 -4.39 20.08
N GLU A 230 13.14 -5.33 20.67
CA GLU A 230 14.45 -5.02 21.21
C GLU A 230 15.45 -4.54 20.14
N ASP A 231 15.42 -5.16 18.96
CA ASP A 231 16.24 -4.70 17.84
C ASP A 231 15.80 -3.31 17.36
N ARG A 232 14.50 -3.04 17.30
CA ARG A 232 14.00 -1.71 16.95
C ARG A 232 14.46 -0.65 17.96
N LYS A 233 14.49 -0.95 19.25
CA LYS A 233 15.01 -0.03 20.28
C LYS A 233 16.47 0.36 20.06
N LYS A 234 17.30 -0.59 19.60
CA LYS A 234 18.75 -0.34 19.38
C LYS A 234 19.00 0.60 18.23
N PHE A 235 18.18 0.54 17.18
CA PHE A 235 18.43 1.22 15.91
C PHE A 235 17.53 2.44 15.66
N SER A 236 16.48 2.66 16.45
CA SER A 236 15.57 3.78 16.28
C SER A 236 15.90 4.95 17.20
N THR A 237 15.89 6.15 16.64
CA THR A 237 15.92 7.41 17.40
C THR A 237 14.52 7.87 17.82
N GLU A 238 13.46 7.29 17.25
CA GLU A 238 12.08 7.64 17.55
C GLU A 238 11.58 6.94 18.82
N LYS A 239 10.69 7.64 19.54
CA LYS A 239 10.06 7.09 20.75
C LYS A 239 9.09 5.97 20.37
N ILE A 240 9.36 4.76 20.87
CA ILE A 240 8.53 3.58 20.69
C ILE A 240 7.33 3.65 21.66
N ASP A 241 6.13 3.41 21.15
CA ASP A 241 4.91 3.30 21.97
C ASP A 241 4.71 1.84 22.41
N PHE A 242 5.34 1.49 23.54
CA PHE A 242 5.30 0.13 24.08
C PHE A 242 3.90 -0.33 24.50
N GLU A 243 3.03 0.58 24.93
CA GLU A 243 1.66 0.23 25.32
C GLU A 243 0.85 -0.18 24.09
N ALA A 244 0.91 0.62 23.04
CA ALA A 244 0.25 0.30 21.79
C ALA A 244 0.74 -1.02 21.17
N ILE A 245 2.06 -1.25 21.20
CA ILE A 245 2.66 -2.48 20.66
C ILE A 245 2.22 -3.71 21.47
N ARG A 246 2.24 -3.66 22.81
CA ARG A 246 1.77 -4.77 23.65
C ARG A 246 0.29 -5.06 23.42
N LEU A 247 -0.52 -4.02 23.26
CA LEU A 247 -1.95 -4.17 22.96
C LEU A 247 -2.15 -4.80 21.58
N ALA A 248 -1.39 -4.37 20.58
CA ALA A 248 -1.42 -4.96 19.23
C ALA A 248 -1.06 -6.46 19.27
N ILE A 249 0.03 -6.84 19.94
CA ILE A 249 0.44 -8.26 20.08
C ILE A 249 -0.68 -9.08 20.71
N LYS A 250 -1.27 -8.60 21.81
CA LYS A 250 -2.37 -9.29 22.50
C LYS A 250 -3.57 -9.51 21.57
N MET A 251 -3.95 -8.49 20.80
CA MET A 251 -5.05 -8.61 19.83
C MET A 251 -4.69 -9.56 18.69
N ILE A 252 -3.47 -9.49 18.17
CA ILE A 252 -2.97 -10.37 17.10
C ILE A 252 -2.99 -11.83 17.54
N GLU A 253 -2.46 -12.15 18.71
CA GLU A 253 -2.48 -13.49 19.27
C GLU A 253 -3.92 -13.96 19.56
N GLY A 254 -4.80 -13.04 19.97
CA GLY A 254 -6.22 -13.28 20.18
C GLY A 254 -6.97 -13.70 18.91
N VAL A 255 -6.73 -13.00 17.80
CA VAL A 255 -7.33 -13.32 16.50
C VAL A 255 -6.72 -14.60 15.92
N MET A 256 -5.40 -14.72 15.94
CA MET A 256 -4.67 -15.83 15.33
C MET A 256 -4.74 -17.12 16.13
N LYS A 257 -5.04 -17.02 17.45
CA LYS A 257 -5.03 -18.16 18.40
C LYS A 257 -3.69 -18.88 18.42
N GLY A 258 -2.59 -18.12 18.31
CA GLY A 258 -1.22 -18.65 18.32
C GLY A 258 -0.19 -17.60 17.95
N LYS A 259 1.08 -17.98 17.97
CA LYS A 259 2.23 -17.14 17.64
C LYS A 259 2.79 -17.57 16.28
N TYR A 260 2.90 -16.62 15.37
CA TYR A 260 3.53 -16.87 14.07
C TYR A 260 5.06 -16.83 14.19
N MET A 261 5.73 -17.74 13.48
CA MET A 261 7.17 -17.75 13.30
C MET A 261 7.56 -18.27 11.91
N PHE A 262 8.56 -17.64 11.32
CA PHE A 262 9.19 -18.07 10.07
C PHE A 262 10.59 -18.64 10.34
N SER A 263 10.97 -19.72 9.67
CA SER A 263 12.32 -20.30 9.76
C SER A 263 12.62 -21.12 8.50
N ASP A 264 13.79 -21.74 8.44
CA ASP A 264 14.19 -22.65 7.37
C ASP A 264 13.23 -23.85 7.21
N TYR A 265 12.46 -24.16 8.23
CA TYR A 265 11.40 -25.18 8.19
C TYR A 265 10.05 -24.63 7.67
N GLY A 266 10.01 -23.39 7.19
CA GLY A 266 8.84 -22.69 6.68
C GLY A 266 8.06 -21.95 7.78
N GLU A 267 6.84 -21.57 7.42
CA GLU A 267 5.92 -20.76 8.23
C GLU A 267 5.12 -21.64 9.19
N ARG A 268 5.11 -21.27 10.45
CA ARG A 268 4.46 -22.02 11.52
C ARG A 268 3.66 -21.13 12.45
N ILE A 269 2.57 -21.68 12.98
CA ILE A 269 1.78 -21.08 14.06
C ILE A 269 1.93 -21.98 15.29
N PHE A 270 2.51 -21.45 16.34
CA PHE A 270 2.71 -22.12 17.64
C PHE A 270 1.53 -21.86 18.55
N PHE A 271 0.95 -22.92 19.11
CA PHE A 271 -0.11 -22.85 20.11
C PHE A 271 0.46 -22.80 21.54
N ASN A 272 1.63 -23.41 21.73
CA ASN A 272 2.46 -23.35 22.91
C ASN A 272 3.94 -23.62 22.53
N GLU A 273 4.84 -23.76 23.49
CA GLU A 273 6.27 -23.96 23.24
C GLU A 273 6.63 -25.21 22.41
N ARG A 274 5.76 -26.22 22.37
CA ARG A 274 6.03 -27.53 21.74
C ARG A 274 5.11 -27.84 20.56
N GLU A 275 3.90 -27.31 20.59
CA GLU A 275 2.86 -27.66 19.62
C GLU A 275 2.70 -26.54 18.59
N TYR A 276 2.83 -26.91 17.33
CA TYR A 276 2.65 -25.99 16.20
C TYR A 276 2.00 -26.69 15.01
N THR A 277 1.45 -25.89 14.10
CA THR A 277 1.07 -26.32 12.77
C THR A 277 1.82 -25.50 11.72
N LYS A 278 2.09 -26.09 10.54
CA LYS A 278 2.53 -25.29 9.39
C LYS A 278 1.39 -24.42 8.90
N LEU A 279 1.69 -23.19 8.50
CA LEU A 279 0.66 -22.23 8.05
C LEU A 279 -0.25 -22.82 6.96
N LYS A 280 0.30 -23.52 5.98
CA LYS A 280 -0.48 -24.18 4.91
C LYS A 280 -1.46 -25.28 5.39
N PHE A 281 -1.30 -25.78 6.60
CA PHE A 281 -2.19 -26.76 7.24
C PHE A 281 -3.01 -26.17 8.38
N SER A 282 -2.91 -24.86 8.64
CA SER A 282 -3.70 -24.19 9.63
C SER A 282 -5.14 -23.96 9.15
N SER A 283 -6.00 -23.44 10.01
CA SER A 283 -7.38 -23.13 9.63
C SER A 283 -7.43 -22.03 8.53
N SER A 284 -8.46 -22.06 7.68
CA SER A 284 -8.65 -21.06 6.64
C SER A 284 -8.69 -19.62 7.21
N GLY A 285 -9.29 -19.43 8.38
CA GLY A 285 -9.28 -18.13 9.06
C GLY A 285 -7.87 -17.68 9.43
N GLN A 286 -7.02 -18.56 9.95
CA GLN A 286 -5.61 -18.23 10.24
C GLN A 286 -4.84 -17.89 8.97
N GLN A 287 -5.04 -18.65 7.88
CA GLN A 287 -4.41 -18.39 6.59
C GLN A 287 -4.83 -17.03 6.00
N GLU A 288 -6.07 -16.62 6.18
CA GLU A 288 -6.59 -15.34 5.68
C GLU A 288 -6.04 -14.13 6.46
N VAL A 289 -5.86 -14.25 7.77
CA VAL A 289 -5.57 -13.08 8.60
C VAL A 289 -4.10 -12.85 8.91
N VAL A 290 -3.28 -13.89 8.89
CA VAL A 290 -1.88 -13.82 9.36
C VAL A 290 -1.15 -12.61 8.79
N TRP A 291 -1.24 -12.39 7.48
CA TRP A 291 -0.52 -11.31 6.81
C TRP A 291 -1.06 -9.92 7.13
N ILE A 292 -2.38 -9.79 7.32
CA ILE A 292 -2.97 -8.54 7.80
C ILE A 292 -2.43 -8.19 9.18
N LEU A 293 -2.45 -9.17 10.08
CA LEU A 293 -2.02 -8.99 11.47
C LEU A 293 -0.54 -8.61 11.58
N LEU A 294 0.33 -9.34 10.88
CA LEU A 294 1.78 -9.09 10.89
C LEU A 294 2.14 -7.73 10.25
N LEU A 295 1.43 -7.37 9.17
CA LEU A 295 1.62 -6.08 8.52
C LEU A 295 1.20 -4.93 9.45
N ILE A 296 0.05 -5.05 10.12
CA ILE A 296 -0.41 -4.04 11.08
C ILE A 296 0.57 -3.91 12.25
N PHE A 297 1.07 -5.03 12.79
CA PHE A 297 2.11 -4.99 13.82
C PHE A 297 3.32 -4.15 13.37
N THR A 298 3.82 -4.43 12.16
CA THR A 298 4.98 -3.71 11.61
C THR A 298 4.71 -2.22 11.43
N ILE A 299 3.52 -1.86 10.92
CA ILE A 299 3.13 -0.46 10.73
C ILE A 299 3.03 0.27 12.08
N ILE A 300 2.46 -0.37 13.12
CA ILE A 300 2.39 0.20 14.47
C ILE A 300 3.79 0.35 15.08
N LEU A 301 4.64 -0.67 14.96
CA LEU A 301 6.02 -0.66 15.45
C LEU A 301 6.84 0.47 14.84
N GLU A 302 6.74 0.66 13.51
CA GLU A 302 7.45 1.68 12.75
C GLU A 302 6.74 3.04 12.78
N ARG A 303 5.56 3.15 13.38
CA ARG A 303 4.67 4.34 13.36
C ARG A 303 4.45 4.88 11.95
N GLN A 304 4.44 3.98 10.98
CA GLN A 304 4.30 4.34 9.58
C GLN A 304 2.88 4.86 9.28
N ARG A 305 2.78 5.99 8.60
CA ARG A 305 1.50 6.52 8.10
C ARG A 305 1.15 5.85 6.78
N VAL A 306 0.04 5.15 6.74
CA VAL A 306 -0.38 4.38 5.57
C VAL A 306 -1.78 4.74 5.09
N PHE A 307 -2.00 4.63 3.79
CA PHE A 307 -3.31 4.55 3.17
C PHE A 307 -3.57 3.09 2.82
N MET A 308 -4.33 2.40 3.65
CA MET A 308 -4.51 0.95 3.52
C MET A 308 -5.88 0.62 2.95
N VAL A 309 -5.90 -0.17 1.89
CA VAL A 309 -7.11 -0.78 1.34
C VAL A 309 -7.09 -2.26 1.67
N ILE A 310 -8.13 -2.76 2.35
CA ILE A 310 -8.24 -4.17 2.70
C ILE A 310 -9.55 -4.73 2.14
N GLU A 311 -9.44 -5.77 1.32
CA GLU A 311 -10.60 -6.50 0.83
C GLU A 311 -10.94 -7.65 1.79
N GLU A 312 -12.20 -7.69 2.22
CA GLU A 312 -12.81 -8.78 3.00
C GLU A 312 -11.93 -9.25 4.18
N PRO A 313 -11.54 -8.36 5.13
CA PRO A 313 -10.68 -8.75 6.26
C PRO A 313 -11.34 -9.80 7.16
N GLU A 314 -12.64 -9.93 7.12
CA GLU A 314 -13.45 -10.88 7.89
C GLU A 314 -13.49 -12.28 7.29
N ALA A 315 -12.95 -12.51 6.10
CA ALA A 315 -13.06 -13.80 5.41
C ALA A 315 -12.65 -14.97 6.32
N HIS A 316 -13.54 -15.94 6.44
CA HIS A 316 -13.37 -17.15 7.29
C HIS A 316 -13.16 -16.90 8.79
N LEU A 317 -13.41 -15.68 9.30
CA LEU A 317 -13.33 -15.35 10.72
C LEU A 317 -14.67 -15.53 11.43
N TYR A 318 -14.59 -16.07 12.64
CA TYR A 318 -15.73 -16.09 13.56
C TYR A 318 -16.02 -14.66 14.09
N PRO A 319 -17.29 -14.31 14.43
CA PRO A 319 -17.68 -12.94 14.83
C PRO A 319 -16.81 -12.29 15.91
N ASN A 320 -16.40 -13.06 16.93
CA ASN A 320 -15.52 -12.51 17.98
C ASN A 320 -14.14 -12.09 17.43
N ALA A 321 -13.58 -12.87 16.50
CA ALA A 321 -12.31 -12.52 15.86
C ALA A 321 -12.46 -11.30 14.93
N GLN A 322 -13.62 -11.14 14.28
CA GLN A 322 -13.92 -9.94 13.49
C GLN A 322 -13.95 -8.68 14.38
N LYS A 323 -14.55 -8.76 15.57
CA LYS A 323 -14.53 -7.66 16.54
C LYS A 323 -13.13 -7.29 17.00
N GLU A 324 -12.29 -8.29 17.33
CA GLU A 324 -10.88 -8.05 17.69
C GLU A 324 -10.09 -7.43 16.53
N MET A 325 -10.38 -7.84 15.29
CA MET A 325 -9.77 -7.25 14.09
C MET A 325 -10.14 -5.76 13.94
N VAL A 326 -11.41 -5.40 14.13
CA VAL A 326 -11.83 -3.99 14.10
C VAL A 326 -11.17 -3.17 15.20
N ALA A 327 -11.03 -3.73 16.41
CA ALA A 327 -10.31 -3.08 17.49
C ALA A 327 -8.82 -2.86 17.14
N LEU A 328 -8.19 -3.81 16.45
CA LEU A 328 -6.81 -3.67 15.96
C LEU A 328 -6.70 -2.58 14.87
N PHE A 329 -7.68 -2.47 13.98
CA PHE A 329 -7.75 -1.37 13.01
C PHE A 329 -7.89 -0.01 13.71
N ALA A 330 -8.73 0.09 14.73
CA ALA A 330 -8.86 1.32 15.51
C ALA A 330 -7.54 1.70 16.22
N LEU A 331 -6.83 0.73 16.77
CA LEU A 331 -5.51 0.95 17.36
C LEU A 331 -4.52 1.46 16.31
N LEU A 332 -4.45 0.82 15.13
CA LEU A 332 -3.61 1.25 14.02
C LEU A 332 -3.86 2.73 13.67
N LEU A 333 -5.12 3.10 13.46
CA LEU A 333 -5.51 4.46 13.07
C LEU A 333 -5.11 5.49 14.13
N ASN A 334 -5.38 5.19 15.40
CA ASN A 334 -5.08 6.09 16.52
C ASN A 334 -3.57 6.32 16.72
N VAL A 335 -2.76 5.27 16.51
CA VAL A 335 -1.30 5.33 16.74
C VAL A 335 -0.55 5.96 15.57
N THR A 336 -1.03 5.74 14.34
CA THR A 336 -0.26 6.08 13.13
C THR A 336 -0.86 7.20 12.29
N ASN A 337 -2.07 7.68 12.61
CA ASN A 337 -2.80 8.65 11.79
C ASN A 337 -2.94 8.19 10.33
N SER A 338 -3.22 6.91 10.15
CA SER A 338 -3.41 6.25 8.85
C SER A 338 -4.84 6.45 8.32
N THR A 339 -5.08 6.01 7.09
CA THR A 339 -6.42 5.94 6.48
C THR A 339 -6.71 4.50 6.08
N LEU A 340 -7.94 4.06 6.28
CA LEU A 340 -8.37 2.69 6.03
C LEU A 340 -9.61 2.65 5.14
N VAL A 341 -9.54 1.91 4.05
CA VAL A 341 -10.68 1.58 3.18
C VAL A 341 -10.91 0.07 3.26
N ILE A 342 -12.11 -0.34 3.66
CA ILE A 342 -12.46 -1.75 3.84
C ILE A 342 -13.59 -2.10 2.89
N THR A 343 -13.45 -3.19 2.15
CA THR A 343 -14.61 -3.85 1.50
C THR A 343 -15.07 -5.00 2.37
N THR A 344 -16.37 -5.14 2.58
CA THR A 344 -16.90 -6.19 3.45
C THR A 344 -18.28 -6.69 3.00
N HIS A 345 -18.58 -7.91 3.37
CA HIS A 345 -19.91 -8.51 3.32
C HIS A 345 -20.48 -8.73 4.74
N SER A 346 -19.69 -8.48 5.77
CA SER A 346 -20.07 -8.77 7.15
C SER A 346 -20.72 -7.58 7.84
N PRO A 347 -21.94 -7.74 8.39
CA PRO A 347 -22.55 -6.71 9.24
C PRO A 347 -21.78 -6.51 10.55
N TYR A 348 -21.00 -7.49 11.00
CA TYR A 348 -20.21 -7.39 12.24
C TYR A 348 -19.06 -6.37 12.13
N ILE A 349 -18.50 -6.17 10.95
CA ILE A 349 -17.50 -5.12 10.73
C ILE A 349 -18.09 -3.72 10.95
N LEU A 350 -19.40 -3.53 10.69
CA LEU A 350 -20.07 -2.25 10.91
C LEU A 350 -20.50 -2.03 12.35
N SER A 351 -20.75 -3.10 13.10
CA SER A 351 -21.32 -3.03 14.45
C SER A 351 -20.28 -3.09 15.56
N ALA A 352 -19.03 -3.32 15.22
CA ALA A 352 -17.92 -3.38 16.16
C ALA A 352 -17.23 -2.04 16.31
#